data_bf93042d431fdda3dc936366f212b572
#
_entry.id   bf93042d431fdda3dc936366f212b572
#
_cell.length_a   1.000
_cell.length_b   1.000
_cell.length_c   1.000
_cell.angle_alpha   90.00
_cell.angle_beta   90.00
_cell.angle_gamma   90.00
#
_symmetry.space_group_name_H-M   'P 1'
#
loop_
_entity.id
_entity.type
_entity.pdbx_description
1 polymer ?
#
loop_
_entity_poly.entity_id
_entity_poly.type
_entity_poly.pdbx_seq_one_letter_code
_entity_poly.pdbx_strand_id
1 'polypeptide(L)'
;MKYFVLTCALFFSTIMAFAENHDSALIIDVRTPAEWETGHLADAKHIEWQVIDEKITDLTMDKDATIYVYCRSGNRSGKAKKILDQLGYTNVVNAGGIGEAEAFIQTLEN
;
A
#
# COMPACT_ATOMS: atom_id res chain seq x y z
N MET A 1 -45.53 -14.65 11.97
CA MET A 1 -45.79 -13.65 11.17
C MET A 1 -44.84 -12.54 11.17
N LYS A 2 -44.83 -11.86 12.15
CA LYS A 2 -44.01 -10.72 12.22
C LYS A 2 -42.58 -10.99 12.29
N TYR A 3 -42.24 -12.11 12.52
CA TYR A 3 -40.91 -12.37 12.80
C TYR A 3 -39.96 -12.26 11.65
N PHE A 4 -40.39 -12.65 10.54
CA PHE A 4 -39.53 -12.67 9.44
C PHE A 4 -38.90 -11.37 9.18
N VAL A 5 -39.54 -10.44 9.54
CA VAL A 5 -39.10 -9.14 9.34
C VAL A 5 -37.71 -8.86 9.77
N LEU A 6 -37.36 -9.29 10.87
CA LEU A 6 -36.12 -8.93 11.40
C LEU A 6 -34.96 -9.41 10.65
N THR A 7 -35.06 -10.56 10.16
CA THR A 7 -33.93 -11.10 9.56
C THR A 7 -33.41 -10.27 8.45
N CYS A 8 -34.22 -9.57 7.83
CA CYS A 8 -33.79 -8.80 6.72
C CYS A 8 -32.77 -7.77 7.05
N ALA A 9 -32.93 -7.22 8.13
CA ALA A 9 -32.09 -6.12 8.50
C ALA A 9 -30.62 -6.49 8.57
N LEU A 10 -30.37 -7.69 8.83
CA LEU A 10 -29.02 -8.06 9.02
C LEU A 10 -28.18 -8.02 7.81
N PHE A 11 -28.70 -8.22 6.69
CA PHE A 11 -27.94 -8.20 5.54
C PHE A 11 -27.22 -6.98 5.29
N PHE A 12 -27.84 -5.93 5.49
CA PHE A 12 -27.27 -4.66 5.24
C PHE A 12 -25.96 -4.46 5.83
N SER A 13 -25.83 -4.73 7.02
CA SER A 13 -24.64 -4.39 7.73
C SER A 13 -23.48 -5.08 7.10
N THR A 14 -23.65 -6.22 6.56
CA THR A 14 -22.57 -6.92 6.03
C THR A 14 -22.09 -6.27 4.78
N ILE A 15 -22.97 -5.78 4.04
CA ILE A 15 -22.63 -5.20 2.80
C ILE A 15 -21.79 -3.99 2.91
N MET A 16 -22.04 -3.24 3.89
CA MET A 16 -21.34 -2.02 4.04
C MET A 16 -19.88 -2.21 4.24
N ALA A 17 -19.52 -3.25 4.85
CA ALA A 17 -18.14 -3.46 5.19
C ALA A 17 -17.23 -3.52 3.99
N PHE A 18 -17.71 -3.89 2.86
CA PHE A 18 -16.89 -3.96 1.74
C PHE A 18 -16.33 -2.68 1.25
N ALA A 19 -17.13 -1.72 1.24
CA ALA A 19 -16.78 -0.47 0.65
C ALA A 19 -15.52 0.12 1.19
N GLU A 20 -15.22 -0.16 2.38
CA GLU A 20 -14.11 0.49 2.96
C GLU A 20 -12.76 -0.02 2.61
N ASN A 21 -12.68 -1.19 2.12
CA ASN A 21 -11.41 -1.78 1.87
C ASN A 21 -10.76 -1.34 0.59
N HIS A 22 -11.46 -0.63 -0.23
CA HIS A 22 -10.91 -0.28 -1.50
C HIS A 22 -9.94 0.85 -1.48
N ASP A 23 -10.00 1.64 -0.48
CA ASP A 23 -9.22 2.85 -0.48
C ASP A 23 -7.86 2.75 0.13
N SER A 24 -7.49 1.62 0.61
CA SER A 24 -6.21 1.48 1.26
C SER A 24 -5.10 1.40 0.25
N ALA A 25 -4.12 2.25 0.38
CA ALA A 25 -2.94 2.19 -0.45
C ALA A 25 -1.83 1.49 0.30
N LEU A 26 -0.94 0.85 -0.44
CA LEU A 26 0.23 0.24 0.18
C LEU A 26 1.35 1.25 0.20
N ILE A 27 2.09 1.28 1.29
CA ILE A 27 3.27 2.11 1.41
C ILE A 27 4.42 1.14 1.67
N ILE A 28 5.43 1.16 0.83
CA ILE A 28 6.53 0.20 0.93
C ILE A 28 7.86 0.92 1.05
N ASP A 29 8.58 0.61 2.12
CA ASP A 29 9.92 1.10 2.36
C ASP A 29 10.86 0.09 1.68
N VAL A 30 11.64 0.54 0.71
CA VAL A 30 12.49 -0.36 -0.04
C VAL A 30 13.97 -0.24 0.34
N ARG A 31 14.22 0.32 1.53
CA ARG A 31 15.58 0.51 2.05
C ARG A 31 16.09 -0.76 2.70
N THR A 32 17.32 -0.71 3.20
CA THR A 32 17.91 -1.87 3.89
C THR A 32 17.25 -2.09 5.25
N PRO A 33 17.41 -3.27 5.83
CA PRO A 33 16.89 -3.53 7.16
C PRO A 33 17.46 -2.58 8.21
N ALA A 34 18.74 -2.24 8.07
CA ALA A 34 19.35 -1.33 9.04
C ALA A 34 18.73 0.05 8.98
N GLU A 35 18.42 0.53 7.78
CA GLU A 35 17.77 1.82 7.65
C GLU A 35 16.34 1.76 8.21
N TRP A 36 15.63 0.69 7.94
CA TRP A 36 14.27 0.49 8.43
C TRP A 36 14.25 0.57 9.96
N GLU A 37 15.24 0.02 10.59
CA GLU A 37 15.29 0.00 12.05
C GLU A 37 15.53 1.38 12.66
N THR A 38 16.09 2.30 11.90
CA THR A 38 16.31 3.64 12.41
C THR A 38 15.03 4.47 12.40
N GLY A 39 13.97 3.94 11.80
CA GLY A 39 12.69 4.63 11.72
C GLY A 39 12.10 4.48 10.33
N HIS A 40 10.80 4.43 10.23
CA HIS A 40 10.10 4.29 8.96
C HIS A 40 8.72 4.90 9.09
N LEU A 41 8.01 5.05 7.98
CA LEU A 41 6.68 5.63 8.03
C LEU A 41 5.72 4.67 8.71
N ALA A 42 4.73 5.24 9.37
CA ALA A 42 3.86 4.50 10.28
C ALA A 42 3.19 3.29 9.67
N ASP A 43 2.66 3.37 8.53
CA ASP A 43 1.94 2.25 7.94
C ASP A 43 2.72 1.53 6.86
N ALA A 44 4.04 1.76 6.81
CA ALA A 44 4.85 1.17 5.76
C ALA A 44 5.11 -0.30 6.00
N LYS A 45 5.23 -1.04 4.90
CA LYS A 45 5.73 -2.40 4.92
C LYS A 45 7.16 -2.35 4.42
N HIS A 46 7.95 -3.31 4.80
CA HIS A 46 9.36 -3.32 4.42
C HIS A 46 9.64 -4.40 3.40
N ILE A 47 10.09 -4.03 2.22
CA ILE A 47 10.59 -4.96 1.22
C ILE A 47 11.72 -4.26 0.49
N GLU A 48 12.93 -4.79 0.59
CA GLU A 48 14.04 -4.20 -0.12
C GLU A 48 13.81 -4.24 -1.63
N TRP A 49 14.30 -3.25 -2.35
CA TRP A 49 14.01 -3.13 -3.77
C TRP A 49 14.52 -4.33 -4.60
N GLN A 50 15.59 -4.96 -4.14
CA GLN A 50 16.19 -6.06 -4.91
C GLN A 50 15.32 -7.30 -4.94
N VAL A 51 14.44 -7.45 -3.95
CA VAL A 51 13.60 -8.63 -3.87
C VAL A 51 12.12 -8.32 -4.01
N ILE A 52 11.80 -7.10 -4.42
CA ILE A 52 10.40 -6.69 -4.48
C ILE A 52 9.61 -7.50 -5.50
N ASP A 53 10.27 -7.97 -6.55
CA ASP A 53 9.59 -8.76 -7.56
C ASP A 53 9.08 -10.07 -6.97
N GLU A 54 9.81 -10.63 -6.01
CA GLU A 54 9.40 -11.89 -5.42
C GLU A 54 8.40 -11.69 -4.29
N LYS A 55 8.49 -10.57 -3.60
CA LYS A 55 7.72 -10.40 -2.39
C LYS A 55 6.47 -9.56 -2.49
N ILE A 56 6.32 -8.85 -3.57
CA ILE A 56 5.15 -7.97 -3.72
C ILE A 56 3.83 -8.74 -3.65
N THR A 57 3.82 -9.97 -4.13
CA THR A 57 2.58 -10.74 -4.14
C THR A 57 2.14 -11.16 -2.76
N ASP A 58 3.04 -11.10 -1.78
CA ASP A 58 2.65 -11.36 -0.39
C ASP A 58 1.80 -10.21 0.14
N LEU A 59 1.92 -9.04 -0.45
CA LEU A 59 1.17 -7.87 -0.01
C LEU A 59 -0.07 -7.66 -0.87
N THR A 60 0.04 -7.82 -2.16
CA THR A 60 -1.11 -7.64 -3.04
C THR A 60 -0.89 -8.32 -4.38
N MET A 61 -1.94 -8.93 -4.90
CA MET A 61 -1.95 -9.44 -6.24
C MET A 61 -2.81 -8.56 -7.14
N ASP A 62 -3.38 -7.50 -6.59
CA ASP A 62 -4.21 -6.58 -7.34
C ASP A 62 -3.31 -5.64 -8.13
N LYS A 63 -3.27 -5.82 -9.44
CA LYS A 63 -2.39 -5.03 -10.29
C LYS A 63 -2.77 -3.56 -10.38
N ASP A 64 -3.95 -3.22 -9.94
CA ASP A 64 -4.39 -1.84 -9.94
C ASP A 64 -4.29 -1.19 -8.56
N ALA A 65 -3.76 -1.90 -7.59
CA ALA A 65 -3.60 -1.35 -6.25
C ALA A 65 -2.69 -0.14 -6.28
N THR A 66 -3.00 0.85 -5.48
CA THR A 66 -2.15 2.03 -5.35
C THR A 66 -0.98 1.69 -4.45
N ILE A 67 0.23 1.87 -4.95
CA ILE A 67 1.44 1.51 -4.22
C ILE A 67 2.39 2.70 -4.22
N TYR A 68 2.77 3.13 -3.01
CA TYR A 68 3.77 4.17 -2.86
C TYR A 68 5.05 3.52 -2.38
N VAL A 69 6.15 3.73 -3.11
CA VAL A 69 7.44 3.19 -2.70
C VAL A 69 8.37 4.35 -2.35
N TYR A 70 9.14 4.21 -1.28
CA TYR A 70 10.09 5.25 -0.92
C TYR A 70 11.39 4.64 -0.43
N CYS A 71 12.45 5.44 -0.45
CA CYS A 71 13.73 5.02 0.08
C CYS A 71 14.36 6.22 0.78
N ARG A 72 15.66 6.36 0.74
CA ARG A 72 16.31 7.46 1.39
C ARG A 72 16.32 8.70 0.52
N SER A 73 16.47 8.53 -0.79
CA SER A 73 16.60 9.66 -1.71
C SER A 73 15.76 9.56 -2.96
N GLY A 74 15.07 8.46 -3.16
CA GLY A 74 14.23 8.25 -4.35
C GLY A 74 14.88 7.40 -5.43
N ASN A 75 16.17 7.08 -5.29
CA ASN A 75 16.86 6.30 -6.31
C ASN A 75 16.44 4.83 -6.28
N ARG A 76 16.55 4.20 -5.11
CA ARG A 76 16.17 2.80 -4.98
C ARG A 76 14.68 2.60 -5.18
N SER A 77 13.87 3.56 -4.72
CA SER A 77 12.44 3.48 -4.94
C SER A 77 12.09 3.63 -6.41
N GLY A 78 12.89 4.38 -7.16
CA GLY A 78 12.73 4.45 -8.60
C GLY A 78 12.97 3.10 -9.25
N LYS A 79 13.97 2.36 -8.76
CA LYS A 79 14.24 1.02 -9.26
C LYS A 79 13.11 0.08 -8.91
N ALA A 80 12.59 0.18 -7.70
CA ALA A 80 11.45 -0.64 -7.27
C ALA A 80 10.24 -0.38 -8.15
N LYS A 81 9.96 0.89 -8.42
CA LYS A 81 8.83 1.24 -9.27
C LYS A 81 8.99 0.61 -10.65
N LYS A 82 10.19 0.68 -11.21
CA LYS A 82 10.41 0.13 -12.54
C LYS A 82 10.13 -1.36 -12.56
N ILE A 83 10.58 -2.07 -11.53
CA ILE A 83 10.34 -3.50 -11.44
C ILE A 83 8.85 -3.79 -11.34
N LEU A 84 8.15 -3.06 -10.49
CA LEU A 84 6.71 -3.28 -10.31
C LEU A 84 5.93 -2.94 -11.58
N ASP A 85 6.34 -1.88 -12.27
CA ASP A 85 5.71 -1.52 -13.55
C ASP A 85 5.86 -2.67 -14.54
N GLN A 86 7.03 -3.29 -14.59
CA GLN A 86 7.29 -4.38 -15.51
C GLN A 86 6.49 -5.63 -15.15
N LEU A 87 6.13 -5.78 -13.89
CA LEU A 87 5.32 -6.90 -13.46
C LEU A 87 3.83 -6.66 -13.72
N GLY A 88 3.47 -5.49 -14.20
CA GLY A 88 2.09 -5.20 -14.55
C GLY A 88 1.31 -4.41 -13.51
N TYR A 89 1.96 -3.96 -12.45
CA TYR A 89 1.29 -3.09 -11.49
C TYR A 89 1.16 -1.71 -12.13
N THR A 90 -0.04 -1.17 -12.17
CA THR A 90 -0.33 -0.01 -12.99
C THR A 90 -0.39 1.30 -12.22
N ASN A 91 -0.30 1.24 -10.92
CA ASN A 91 -0.51 2.44 -10.12
C ASN A 91 0.56 2.58 -9.04
N VAL A 92 1.81 2.60 -9.45
CA VAL A 92 2.95 2.69 -8.54
C VAL A 92 3.55 4.08 -8.61
N VAL A 93 3.77 4.68 -7.46
CA VAL A 93 4.31 6.02 -7.35
C VAL A 93 5.62 5.98 -6.58
N ASN A 94 6.66 6.58 -7.15
CA ASN A 94 7.91 6.76 -6.43
C ASN A 94 7.74 7.99 -5.53
N ALA A 95 7.60 7.77 -4.24
CA ALA A 95 7.34 8.86 -3.30
C ALA A 95 8.62 9.55 -2.82
N GLY A 96 9.77 9.12 -3.32
CA GLY A 96 11.02 9.82 -3.04
C GLY A 96 11.72 9.34 -1.79
N GLY A 97 12.36 10.26 -1.09
CA GLY A 97 13.00 9.94 0.18
C GLY A 97 11.97 9.90 1.29
N ILE A 98 12.38 9.41 2.45
CA ILE A 98 11.42 9.21 3.54
C ILE A 98 10.74 10.51 3.96
N GLY A 99 11.46 11.63 3.98
CA GLY A 99 10.86 12.90 4.34
C GLY A 99 9.86 13.37 3.29
N GLU A 100 10.19 13.19 2.02
CA GLU A 100 9.29 13.57 0.95
C GLU A 100 8.07 12.69 0.95
N ALA A 101 8.27 11.40 1.19
CA ALA A 101 7.18 10.45 1.21
C ALA A 101 6.19 10.77 2.34
N GLU A 102 6.72 11.13 3.50
CA GLU A 102 5.88 11.46 4.61
C GLU A 102 5.01 12.68 4.30
N ALA A 103 5.62 13.71 3.74
CA ALA A 103 4.89 14.92 3.40
C ALA A 103 3.83 14.65 2.34
N PHE A 104 4.18 13.84 1.35
CA PHE A 104 3.27 13.52 0.27
C PHE A 104 2.05 12.75 0.81
N ILE A 105 2.30 11.75 1.63
CA ILE A 105 1.22 10.94 2.16
C ILE A 105 0.31 11.75 3.08
N GLN A 106 0.88 12.69 3.82
CA GLN A 106 0.06 13.54 4.64
C GLN A 106 -0.90 14.39 3.81
N THR A 107 -0.51 14.78 2.62
CA THR A 107 -1.42 15.56 1.78
C THR A 107 -2.59 14.71 1.31
N LEU A 108 -2.40 13.41 1.20
CA LEU A 108 -3.48 12.56 0.75
C LEU A 108 -4.52 12.31 1.83
N GLU A 109 -4.12 12.48 3.07
CA GLU A 109 -5.02 12.25 4.20
C GLU A 109 -5.87 13.47 4.54
N ASN A 110 -5.53 14.60 4.01
CA ASN A 110 -6.29 15.81 4.22
C ASN A 110 -7.23 16.05 3.05
#